data_6d6c52d2f26f526c6aee9041f2e387a7
#
_entry.id   6d6c52d2f26f526c6aee9041f2e387a7
#
_cell.length_a   1.000
_cell.length_b   1.000
_cell.length_c   1.000
_cell.angle_alpha   90.00
_cell.angle_beta   90.00
_cell.angle_gamma   90.00
#
_symmetry.space_group_name_H-M   'P 1'
#
loop_
_entity.id
_entity.type
_entity.pdbx_description
1 polymer ?
#
loop_
_entity_poly.entity_id
_entity_poly.type
_entity_poly.pdbx_seq_one_letter_code
_entity_poly.pdbx_strand_id
1 'polypeptide(L)'
;MFESEFERSLYALRQEKLKQIAAAGQPAYPNTFAPPADHPLRVIPAIRAEYDPWTGEQFEATRVPIAVAGRIMAIRQQGKAGFATLQQEGQRLQIYVRKDAVGDAAFDLYKQLDLGDHIGATGYLFRTRTNELTVHVETITFLAKALLALPEKYHGLSDIELRYRQRYVDLFMNGVLNEAPEGASEAE
;
A
#
# COMPACT_ATOMS: atom_id res chain seq x y z
N MET A 1 -6.40 21.01 13.47
CA MET A 1 -7.58 21.77 12.99
C MET A 1 -7.57 21.64 11.47
N PHE A 2 -8.70 21.36 10.81
CA PHE A 2 -8.74 21.20 9.35
C PHE A 2 -8.56 22.58 8.68
N GLU A 3 -7.77 22.61 7.60
CA GLU A 3 -7.49 23.85 6.86
C GLU A 3 -8.59 24.19 5.87
N SER A 4 -9.40 23.20 5.46
CA SER A 4 -10.49 23.37 4.51
C SER A 4 -11.75 22.57 4.87
N GLU A 5 -12.89 22.96 4.29
CA GLU A 5 -14.15 22.22 4.39
C GLU A 5 -14.05 20.88 3.64
N PHE A 6 -13.25 20.82 2.58
CA PHE A 6 -12.96 19.60 1.84
C PHE A 6 -12.24 18.56 2.73
N GLU A 7 -11.22 18.97 3.48
CA GLU A 7 -10.51 18.05 4.40
C GLU A 7 -11.43 17.53 5.48
N ARG A 8 -12.30 18.36 6.02
CA ARG A 8 -13.29 17.96 7.03
C ARG A 8 -14.27 16.92 6.49
N SER A 9 -14.79 17.14 5.28
CA SER A 9 -15.71 16.18 4.64
C SER A 9 -15.01 14.87 4.28
N LEU A 10 -13.78 14.92 3.80
CA LEU A 10 -12.98 13.73 3.52
C LEU A 10 -12.70 12.92 4.80
N TYR A 11 -12.34 13.61 5.88
CA TYR A 11 -12.15 12.98 7.19
C TYR A 11 -13.42 12.27 7.67
N ALA A 12 -14.57 12.93 7.60
CA ALA A 12 -15.85 12.35 7.98
C ALA A 12 -16.21 11.11 7.11
N LEU A 13 -15.98 11.18 5.80
CA LEU A 13 -16.17 10.07 4.89
C LEU A 13 -15.28 8.87 5.26
N ARG A 14 -14.01 9.11 5.55
CA ARG A 14 -13.05 8.06 5.93
C ARG A 14 -13.36 7.45 7.29
N GLN A 15 -13.87 8.25 8.24
CA GLN A 15 -14.37 7.73 9.51
C GLN A 15 -15.58 6.80 9.30
N GLU A 16 -16.49 7.15 8.40
CA GLU A 16 -17.64 6.30 8.10
C GLU A 16 -17.22 4.98 7.43
N LYS A 17 -16.29 5.02 6.48
CA LYS A 17 -15.68 3.81 5.92
C LYS A 17 -15.03 2.93 6.98
N LEU A 18 -14.32 3.53 7.95
CA LEU A 18 -13.72 2.79 9.07
C LEU A 18 -14.77 2.06 9.92
N LYS A 19 -15.91 2.70 10.19
CA LYS A 19 -17.03 2.06 10.89
C LYS A 19 -17.61 0.88 10.08
N GLN A 20 -17.73 1.06 8.76
CA GLN A 20 -18.21 -0.01 7.86
C GLN A 20 -17.25 -1.20 7.82
N ILE A 21 -15.94 -0.95 7.79
CA ILE A 21 -14.89 -1.98 7.88
C ILE A 21 -15.00 -2.73 9.22
N ALA A 22 -15.16 -2.01 10.33
CA ALA A 22 -15.33 -2.62 11.65
C ALA A 22 -16.64 -3.43 11.75
N ALA A 23 -17.73 -2.93 11.19
CA ALA A 23 -19.01 -3.64 11.14
C ALA A 23 -18.95 -4.92 10.28
N ALA A 24 -18.07 -4.96 9.28
CA ALA A 24 -17.79 -6.15 8.47
C ALA A 24 -16.89 -7.18 9.17
N GLY A 25 -16.56 -6.97 10.47
CA GLY A 25 -15.79 -7.91 11.27
C GLY A 25 -14.27 -7.75 11.18
N GLN A 26 -13.78 -6.71 10.51
CA GLN A 26 -12.35 -6.38 10.51
C GLN A 26 -12.04 -5.44 11.67
N PRO A 27 -11.04 -5.73 12.53
CA PRO A 27 -10.62 -4.80 13.56
C PRO A 27 -10.18 -3.46 12.94
N ALA A 28 -10.62 -2.34 13.54
CA ALA A 28 -10.29 -1.01 13.03
C ALA A 28 -8.78 -0.73 13.04
N TYR A 29 -8.09 -1.20 14.06
CA TYR A 29 -6.63 -1.08 14.23
C TYR A 29 -6.10 -2.35 14.92
N PRO A 30 -5.88 -3.45 14.17
CA PRO A 30 -5.34 -4.67 14.76
C PRO A 30 -3.90 -4.43 15.24
N ASN A 31 -3.54 -5.05 16.37
CA ASN A 31 -2.19 -4.94 16.92
C ASN A 31 -1.15 -5.78 16.15
N THR A 32 -1.60 -6.76 15.39
CA THR A 32 -0.74 -7.70 14.68
C THR A 32 -1.31 -8.05 13.31
N PHE A 33 -0.40 -8.31 12.36
CA PHE A 33 -0.71 -9.02 11.13
C PHE A 33 -0.05 -10.40 11.21
N ALA A 34 -0.86 -11.43 11.28
CA ALA A 34 -0.41 -12.82 11.35
C ALA A 34 -0.90 -13.59 10.11
N PRO A 35 -0.10 -13.65 9.04
CA PRO A 35 -0.46 -14.44 7.86
C PRO A 35 -0.38 -15.93 8.16
N PRO A 36 -1.00 -16.80 7.32
CA PRO A 36 -0.84 -18.24 7.41
C PRO A 36 0.63 -18.69 7.35
N ALA A 37 0.95 -19.80 8.01
CA ALA A 37 2.35 -20.28 8.13
C ALA A 37 3.01 -20.63 6.79
N ASP A 38 2.22 -20.95 5.78
CA ASP A 38 2.68 -21.25 4.41
C ASP A 38 2.90 -19.99 3.56
N HIS A 39 2.57 -18.80 4.08
CA HIS A 39 2.80 -17.51 3.45
C HIS A 39 3.76 -16.67 4.31
N PRO A 40 5.07 -16.79 4.11
CA PRO A 40 6.04 -16.06 4.92
C PRO A 40 5.88 -14.55 4.77
N LEU A 41 5.76 -13.85 5.91
CA LEU A 41 5.74 -12.39 5.94
C LEU A 41 7.13 -11.86 5.61
N ARG A 42 7.23 -11.04 4.57
CA ARG A 42 8.48 -10.44 4.13
C ARG A 42 8.33 -8.95 3.87
N VAL A 43 9.41 -8.22 4.10
CA VAL A 43 9.47 -6.79 3.77
C VAL A 43 9.65 -6.60 2.26
N ILE A 44 9.04 -5.54 1.71
CA ILE A 44 9.07 -5.25 0.26
C ILE A 44 10.51 -5.18 -0.29
N PRO A 45 11.49 -4.53 0.37
CA PRO A 45 12.87 -4.53 -0.10
C PRO A 45 13.47 -5.91 -0.27
N ALA A 46 13.22 -6.82 0.66
CA ALA A 46 13.72 -8.20 0.57
C ALA A 46 13.05 -8.99 -0.56
N ILE A 47 11.75 -8.77 -0.79
CA ILE A 47 11.03 -9.37 -1.92
C ILE A 47 11.64 -8.90 -3.24
N ARG A 48 11.84 -7.59 -3.41
CA ARG A 48 12.41 -7.05 -4.63
C ARG A 48 13.85 -7.51 -4.87
N ALA A 49 14.70 -7.49 -3.83
CA ALA A 49 16.09 -7.94 -3.93
C ALA A 49 16.20 -9.39 -4.42
N GLU A 50 15.29 -10.28 -3.99
CA GLU A 50 15.33 -11.69 -4.35
C GLU A 50 14.62 -11.98 -5.67
N TYR A 51 13.48 -11.35 -5.93
CA TYR A 51 12.58 -11.75 -7.02
C TYR A 51 12.54 -10.79 -8.21
N ASP A 52 13.12 -9.60 -8.15
CA ASP A 52 13.23 -8.73 -9.33
C ASP A 52 14.01 -9.37 -10.50
N PRO A 53 15.03 -10.22 -10.26
CA PRO A 53 15.69 -10.93 -11.37
C PRO A 53 14.85 -12.06 -12.00
N TRP A 54 13.78 -12.53 -11.34
CA TRP A 54 13.00 -13.67 -11.82
C TRP A 54 12.13 -13.30 -13.02
N THR A 55 12.07 -14.21 -14.00
CA THR A 55 11.19 -14.09 -15.17
C THR A 55 9.77 -14.58 -14.86
N GLY A 56 8.81 -14.25 -15.73
CA GLY A 56 7.45 -14.77 -15.64
C GLY A 56 7.40 -16.31 -15.68
N GLU A 57 8.22 -16.93 -16.53
CA GLU A 57 8.31 -18.39 -16.66
C GLU A 57 8.78 -19.07 -15.37
N GLN A 58 9.70 -18.44 -14.64
CA GLN A 58 10.16 -18.96 -13.35
C GLN A 58 9.03 -18.94 -12.30
N PHE A 59 8.19 -17.91 -12.30
CA PHE A 59 7.01 -17.85 -11.43
C PHE A 59 5.89 -18.80 -11.86
N GLU A 60 5.77 -19.12 -13.14
CA GLU A 60 4.84 -20.15 -13.63
C GLU A 60 5.30 -21.56 -13.21
N ALA A 61 6.62 -21.80 -13.27
CA ALA A 61 7.20 -23.07 -12.88
C ALA A 61 7.23 -23.26 -11.35
N THR A 62 7.39 -22.17 -10.59
CA THR A 62 7.53 -22.21 -9.13
C THR A 62 6.63 -21.14 -8.50
N ARG A 63 5.50 -21.58 -7.96
CA ARG A 63 4.61 -20.69 -7.20
C ARG A 63 5.29 -20.27 -5.90
N VAL A 64 5.48 -18.96 -5.72
CA VAL A 64 6.12 -18.38 -4.53
C VAL A 64 5.05 -17.77 -3.63
N PRO A 65 4.61 -18.46 -2.57
CA PRO A 65 3.67 -17.91 -1.62
C PRO A 65 4.35 -16.81 -0.79
N ILE A 66 3.61 -15.73 -0.52
CA ILE A 66 4.13 -14.56 0.16
C ILE A 66 3.04 -13.86 0.97
N ALA A 67 3.43 -13.28 2.09
CA ALA A 67 2.67 -12.26 2.78
C ALA A 67 3.45 -10.96 2.80
N VAL A 68 2.75 -9.85 2.62
CA VAL A 68 3.32 -8.50 2.61
C VAL A 68 2.39 -7.53 3.31
N ALA A 69 2.94 -6.56 4.00
CA ALA A 69 2.18 -5.45 4.56
C ALA A 69 2.77 -4.12 4.09
N GLY A 70 1.93 -3.11 3.91
CA GLY A 70 2.43 -1.81 3.47
C GLY A 70 1.35 -0.75 3.38
N ARG A 71 1.79 0.47 3.11
CA ARG A 71 0.93 1.63 2.87
C ARG A 71 0.49 1.67 1.42
N ILE A 72 -0.80 1.88 1.18
CA ILE A 72 -1.34 2.07 -0.18
C ILE A 72 -0.94 3.44 -0.70
N MET A 73 -0.13 3.47 -1.75
CA MET A 73 0.32 4.69 -2.44
C MET A 73 -0.38 4.91 -3.78
N ALA A 74 -0.97 3.89 -4.34
CA ALA A 74 -1.85 3.97 -5.50
C ALA A 74 -2.89 2.86 -5.42
N ILE A 75 -4.10 3.15 -5.89
CA ILE A 75 -5.18 2.17 -5.96
C ILE A 75 -6.01 2.44 -7.22
N ARG A 76 -6.31 1.40 -7.96
CA ARG A 76 -7.14 1.44 -9.16
C ARG A 76 -8.06 0.23 -9.15
N GLN A 77 -9.34 0.47 -9.33
CA GLN A 77 -10.35 -0.57 -9.44
C GLN A 77 -10.99 -0.52 -10.81
N GLN A 78 -11.15 -1.67 -11.43
CA GLN A 78 -11.82 -1.81 -12.71
C GLN A 78 -12.70 -3.07 -12.71
N GLY A 79 -14.00 -2.88 -12.64
CA GLY A 79 -14.97 -3.99 -12.58
C GLY A 79 -14.73 -4.92 -11.38
N LYS A 80 -14.41 -6.19 -11.66
CA LYS A 80 -14.19 -7.26 -10.66
C LYS A 80 -12.72 -7.45 -10.30
N ALA A 81 -11.85 -6.54 -10.68
CA ALA A 81 -10.43 -6.60 -10.38
C ALA A 81 -9.88 -5.22 -10.03
N GLY A 82 -8.70 -5.18 -9.44
CA GLY A 82 -8.01 -3.94 -9.12
C GLY A 82 -6.53 -4.16 -8.90
N PHE A 83 -5.79 -3.07 -9.01
CA PHE A 83 -4.39 -3.00 -8.67
C PHE A 83 -4.19 -1.96 -7.57
N ALA A 84 -3.34 -2.27 -6.62
CA ALA A 84 -2.83 -1.28 -5.69
C ALA A 84 -1.30 -1.39 -5.61
N THR A 85 -0.68 -0.30 -5.19
CA THR A 85 0.76 -0.26 -4.93
C THR A 85 0.97 -0.08 -3.45
N LEU A 86 1.61 -1.04 -2.82
CA LEU A 86 2.04 -0.96 -1.43
C LEU A 86 3.44 -0.39 -1.35
N GLN A 87 3.71 0.41 -0.33
CA GLN A 87 5.02 0.94 -0.02
C GLN A 87 5.45 0.54 1.38
N GLN A 88 6.69 0.10 1.50
CA GLN A 88 7.36 -0.18 2.76
C GLN A 88 8.86 0.13 2.60
N GLU A 89 9.45 0.83 3.58
CA GLU A 89 10.88 1.19 3.58
C GLU A 89 11.34 1.85 2.26
N GLY A 90 10.52 2.78 1.74
CA GLY A 90 10.81 3.51 0.50
C GLY A 90 10.59 2.71 -0.79
N GLN A 91 10.47 1.40 -0.74
CA GLN A 91 10.24 0.57 -1.91
C GLN A 91 8.76 0.24 -2.12
N ARG A 92 8.41 -0.04 -3.37
CA ARG A 92 7.02 -0.27 -3.80
C ARG A 92 6.87 -1.66 -4.41
N LEU A 93 5.71 -2.28 -4.14
CA LEU A 93 5.32 -3.55 -4.72
C LEU A 93 3.86 -3.48 -5.15
N GLN A 94 3.58 -3.93 -6.36
CA GLN A 94 2.22 -3.99 -6.87
C GLN A 94 1.49 -5.21 -6.30
N ILE A 95 0.22 -5.04 -6.00
CA ILE A 95 -0.70 -6.14 -5.70
C ILE A 95 -1.83 -6.15 -6.71
N TYR A 96 -2.32 -7.33 -7.04
CA TYR A 96 -3.44 -7.56 -7.95
C TYR A 96 -4.55 -8.30 -7.20
N VAL A 97 -5.72 -7.67 -7.12
CA VAL A 97 -6.88 -8.17 -6.39
C VAL A 97 -7.97 -8.54 -7.38
N ARG A 98 -8.44 -9.78 -7.34
CA ARG A 98 -9.58 -10.26 -8.14
C ARG A 98 -10.68 -10.75 -7.22
N LYS A 99 -11.93 -10.36 -7.53
CA LYS A 99 -13.10 -10.73 -6.75
C LYS A 99 -13.28 -12.26 -6.62
N ASP A 100 -13.03 -12.99 -7.69
CA ASP A 100 -13.12 -14.46 -7.74
C ASP A 100 -12.02 -15.17 -6.94
N ALA A 101 -10.87 -14.50 -6.71
CA ALA A 101 -9.78 -15.03 -5.90
C ALA A 101 -9.96 -14.74 -4.41
N VAL A 102 -10.31 -13.49 -4.07
CA VAL A 102 -10.41 -13.05 -2.66
C VAL A 102 -11.81 -13.26 -2.06
N GLY A 103 -12.83 -13.46 -2.87
CA GLY A 103 -14.23 -13.54 -2.46
C GLY A 103 -14.90 -12.17 -2.28
N ASP A 104 -16.24 -12.20 -2.09
CA ASP A 104 -17.06 -10.99 -2.06
C ASP A 104 -16.70 -10.08 -0.89
N ALA A 105 -16.59 -10.61 0.32
CA ALA A 105 -16.31 -9.84 1.53
C ALA A 105 -14.96 -9.11 1.47
N ALA A 106 -13.89 -9.79 1.05
CA ALA A 106 -12.57 -9.17 0.91
C ALA A 106 -12.51 -8.18 -0.27
N PHE A 107 -13.26 -8.42 -1.34
CA PHE A 107 -13.37 -7.48 -2.44
C PHE A 107 -14.19 -6.23 -2.05
N ASP A 108 -15.22 -6.37 -1.22
CA ASP A 108 -15.96 -5.23 -0.67
C ASP A 108 -15.09 -4.43 0.33
N LEU A 109 -14.25 -5.09 1.14
CA LEU A 109 -13.21 -4.42 1.91
C LEU A 109 -12.28 -3.62 1.00
N TYR A 110 -11.79 -4.22 -0.10
CA TYR A 110 -10.90 -3.55 -1.06
C TYR A 110 -11.50 -2.24 -1.60
N LYS A 111 -12.82 -2.19 -1.84
CA LYS A 111 -13.52 -0.98 -2.30
C LYS A 111 -13.59 0.13 -1.24
N GLN A 112 -13.46 -0.20 0.04
CA GLN A 112 -13.46 0.77 1.15
C GLN A 112 -12.08 1.37 1.42
N LEU A 113 -11.03 0.80 0.80
CA LEU A 113 -9.66 1.27 0.98
C LEU A 113 -9.44 2.61 0.28
N ASP A 114 -8.60 3.42 0.89
CA ASP A 114 -8.17 4.73 0.38
C ASP A 114 -6.65 4.83 0.33
N LEU A 115 -6.15 5.84 -0.37
CA LEU A 115 -4.72 6.17 -0.37
C LEU A 115 -4.25 6.48 1.06
N GLY A 116 -3.14 5.90 1.43
CA GLY A 116 -2.55 6.02 2.75
C GLY A 116 -2.93 4.93 3.73
N ASP A 117 -3.98 4.14 3.47
CA ASP A 117 -4.35 3.01 4.32
C ASP A 117 -3.22 1.98 4.37
N HIS A 118 -3.14 1.27 5.50
CA HIS A 118 -2.26 0.11 5.64
C HIS A 118 -3.06 -1.17 5.53
N ILE A 119 -2.55 -2.09 4.75
CA ILE A 119 -3.11 -3.43 4.61
C ILE A 119 -2.03 -4.49 4.67
N GLY A 120 -2.42 -5.69 5.07
CA GLY A 120 -1.70 -6.92 4.82
C GLY A 120 -2.36 -7.67 3.66
N ALA A 121 -1.57 -8.32 2.84
CA ALA A 121 -2.02 -9.17 1.75
C ALA A 121 -1.24 -10.47 1.74
N THR A 122 -1.93 -11.58 1.52
CA THR A 122 -1.29 -12.88 1.25
C THR A 122 -1.65 -13.34 -0.14
N GLY A 123 -0.79 -14.14 -0.74
CA GLY A 123 -0.98 -14.66 -2.07
C GLY A 123 0.33 -15.17 -2.65
N TYR A 124 0.56 -15.03 -3.93
CA TYR A 124 1.77 -15.48 -4.59
C TYR A 124 2.31 -14.45 -5.58
N LEU A 125 3.61 -14.49 -5.82
CA LEU A 125 4.28 -13.62 -6.77
C LEU A 125 4.05 -14.07 -8.21
N PHE A 126 3.92 -13.08 -9.10
CA PHE A 126 3.88 -13.29 -10.56
C PHE A 126 4.36 -12.04 -11.30
N ARG A 127 4.58 -12.15 -12.59
CA ARG A 127 4.83 -11.01 -13.50
C ARG A 127 3.58 -10.67 -14.27
N THR A 128 3.26 -9.37 -14.32
CA THR A 128 2.20 -8.88 -15.22
C THR A 128 2.66 -8.91 -16.68
N ARG A 129 1.75 -8.65 -17.61
CA ARG A 129 2.09 -8.51 -19.04
C ARG A 129 3.11 -7.40 -19.32
N THR A 130 3.18 -6.40 -18.45
CA THR A 130 4.16 -5.31 -18.52
C THR A 130 5.43 -5.61 -17.74
N ASN A 131 5.64 -6.86 -17.34
CA ASN A 131 6.78 -7.35 -16.58
C ASN A 131 6.93 -6.73 -15.18
N GLU A 132 5.86 -6.20 -14.59
CA GLU A 132 5.90 -5.69 -13.20
C GLU A 132 5.76 -6.84 -12.19
N LEU A 133 6.65 -6.89 -11.19
CA LEU A 133 6.57 -7.84 -10.09
C LEU A 133 5.32 -7.53 -9.25
N THR A 134 4.46 -8.51 -9.07
CA THR A 134 3.13 -8.31 -8.50
C THR A 134 2.75 -9.47 -7.60
N VAL A 135 2.04 -9.20 -6.50
CA VAL A 135 1.39 -10.23 -5.68
C VAL A 135 -0.02 -10.46 -6.20
N HIS A 136 -0.33 -11.67 -6.65
CA HIS A 136 -1.71 -12.10 -6.86
C HIS A 136 -2.34 -12.40 -5.51
N VAL A 137 -3.28 -11.56 -5.09
CA VAL A 137 -3.82 -11.58 -3.73
C VAL A 137 -4.87 -12.67 -3.58
N GLU A 138 -4.78 -13.42 -2.49
CA GLU A 138 -5.74 -14.43 -2.04
C GLU A 138 -6.49 -13.98 -0.79
N THR A 139 -5.83 -13.23 0.12
CA THR A 139 -6.49 -12.62 1.27
C THR A 139 -6.03 -11.19 1.50
N ILE A 140 -6.93 -10.37 2.05
CA ILE A 140 -6.64 -9.00 2.45
C ILE A 140 -7.00 -8.84 3.92
N THR A 141 -6.09 -8.28 4.69
CA THR A 141 -6.30 -7.89 6.09
C THR A 141 -6.19 -6.37 6.21
N PHE A 142 -7.20 -5.74 6.76
CA PHE A 142 -7.14 -4.31 7.07
C PHE A 142 -6.27 -4.08 8.31
N LEU A 143 -5.37 -3.09 8.26
CA LEU A 143 -4.45 -2.80 9.36
C LEU A 143 -4.63 -1.40 9.94
N ALA A 144 -4.76 -0.38 9.11
CA ALA A 144 -4.98 0.98 9.60
C ALA A 144 -5.58 1.89 8.55
N LYS A 145 -6.48 2.79 8.96
CA LYS A 145 -7.09 3.82 8.12
C LYS A 145 -6.29 5.12 8.18
N ALA A 146 -5.94 5.65 7.02
CA ALA A 146 -5.45 7.00 6.89
C ALA A 146 -6.64 7.97 6.89
N LEU A 147 -6.89 8.64 8.00
CA LEU A 147 -8.03 9.55 8.15
C LEU A 147 -7.82 10.90 7.44
N LEU A 148 -6.57 11.35 7.35
CA LEU A 148 -6.21 12.58 6.65
C LEU A 148 -5.80 12.30 5.20
N ALA A 149 -5.99 13.28 4.32
CA ALA A 149 -5.48 13.21 2.96
C ALA A 149 -3.95 13.13 2.96
N LEU A 150 -3.39 12.34 2.04
CA LEU A 150 -1.97 12.45 1.74
C LEU A 150 -1.72 13.73 0.94
N PRO A 151 -0.53 14.35 1.07
CA PRO A 151 -0.10 15.43 0.18
C PRO A 151 -0.17 15.00 -1.29
N GLU A 152 -0.25 15.96 -2.20
CA GLU A 152 -0.30 15.67 -3.63
C GLU A 152 0.90 14.85 -4.09
N LYS A 153 0.63 13.81 -4.87
CA LYS A 153 1.61 12.81 -5.29
C LYS A 153 2.78 13.38 -6.09
N TYR A 154 2.56 14.47 -6.83
CA TYR A 154 3.54 15.05 -7.74
C TYR A 154 4.44 16.11 -7.08
N HIS A 155 3.97 16.75 -6.02
CA HIS A 155 4.72 17.81 -5.36
C HIS A 155 5.28 17.37 -3.99
N GLY A 156 4.75 16.26 -3.42
CA GLY A 156 5.10 15.82 -2.08
C GLY A 156 4.92 16.94 -1.05
N LEU A 157 5.75 16.96 -0.03
CA LEU A 157 5.91 18.09 0.87
C LEU A 157 7.13 18.91 0.39
N SER A 158 6.88 19.96 -0.40
CA SER A 158 7.93 20.86 -0.90
C SER A 158 8.30 21.95 0.12
N ASP A 159 7.35 22.34 0.96
CA ASP A 159 7.58 23.34 2.00
C ASP A 159 8.42 22.76 3.14
N ILE A 160 9.58 23.40 3.40
CA ILE A 160 10.57 22.94 4.39
C ILE A 160 9.97 22.94 5.81
N GLU A 161 9.19 23.96 6.16
CA GLU A 161 8.58 24.05 7.48
C GLU A 161 7.53 22.95 7.69
N LEU A 162 6.68 22.67 6.68
CA LEU A 162 5.73 21.56 6.72
C LEU A 162 6.45 20.20 6.82
N ARG A 163 7.59 20.01 6.14
CA ARG A 163 8.41 18.80 6.25
C ARG A 163 8.91 18.57 7.67
N TYR A 164 9.34 19.62 8.36
CA TYR A 164 9.75 19.51 9.76
C TYR A 164 8.57 19.29 10.71
N ARG A 165 7.46 19.97 10.50
CA ARG A 165 6.25 19.81 11.33
C ARG A 165 5.56 18.47 11.13
N GLN A 166 5.55 17.94 9.91
CA GLN A 166 4.94 16.68 9.54
C GLN A 166 5.99 15.65 9.10
N ARG A 167 7.04 15.49 9.90
CA ARG A 167 8.17 14.62 9.57
C ARG A 167 7.75 13.20 9.21
N TYR A 168 6.73 12.66 9.89
CA TYR A 168 6.19 11.34 9.61
C TYR A 168 5.59 11.23 8.20
N VAL A 169 5.01 12.31 7.65
CA VAL A 169 4.50 12.35 6.27
C VAL A 169 5.67 12.48 5.29
N ASP A 170 6.61 13.37 5.58
CA ASP A 170 7.82 13.58 4.77
C ASP A 170 8.59 12.28 4.54
N LEU A 171 8.75 11.46 5.59
CA LEU A 171 9.47 10.19 5.52
C LEU A 171 8.89 9.19 4.54
N PHE A 172 7.58 9.10 4.38
CA PHE A 172 7.00 8.14 3.44
C PHE A 172 6.63 8.75 2.08
N MET A 173 6.43 10.07 2.00
CA MET A 173 6.12 10.76 0.74
C MET A 173 7.37 11.07 -0.07
N ASN A 174 8.38 11.65 0.57
CA ASN A 174 9.62 12.06 -0.09
C ASN A 174 10.71 10.97 -0.02
N GLY A 175 10.53 9.97 0.84
CA GLY A 175 11.42 8.81 0.96
C GLY A 175 12.72 9.11 1.70
N VAL A 176 13.10 8.21 2.58
CA VAL A 176 14.44 8.24 3.22
C VAL A 176 15.52 7.83 2.21
N LEU A 177 15.11 7.22 1.11
CA LEU A 177 15.98 6.60 0.11
C LEU A 177 15.94 7.30 -1.25
N ASN A 178 15.17 8.37 -1.39
CA ASN A 178 15.33 9.22 -2.56
C ASN A 178 16.64 9.95 -2.41
N GLU A 179 17.54 9.68 -3.32
CA GLU A 179 18.77 10.42 -3.59
C GLU A 179 18.52 11.91 -3.35
N ALA A 180 19.49 12.57 -2.73
CA ALA A 180 19.47 14.01 -2.59
C ALA A 180 19.05 14.62 -3.94
N PRO A 181 18.18 15.66 -3.95
CA PRO A 181 17.76 16.27 -5.20
C PRO A 181 19.02 16.60 -6.01
N GLU A 182 19.10 16.09 -7.23
CA GLU A 182 20.17 16.47 -8.16
C GLU A 182 20.19 18.00 -8.22
N GLY A 183 21.22 18.60 -7.65
CA GLY A 183 21.38 20.06 -7.62
C GLY A 183 21.66 20.68 -6.26
N ALA A 184 21.72 19.93 -5.16
CA ALA A 184 22.34 20.43 -3.93
C ALA A 184 23.87 20.44 -4.11
N SER A 185 24.39 21.39 -4.92
CA SER A 185 25.78 21.72 -4.89
C SER A 185 26.14 22.20 -3.47
N GLU A 186 27.14 21.58 -2.90
CA GLU A 186 27.85 22.09 -1.73
C GLU A 186 28.11 23.60 -1.94
N ALA A 187 27.34 24.41 -1.23
CA ALA A 187 27.73 25.81 -1.03
C ALA A 187 28.51 25.86 0.26
N GLU A 188 29.79 26.21 0.11
CA GLU A 188 30.76 26.51 1.13
C GLU A 188 30.23 27.43 2.24
#